data_3e03d10b75c9e08a0c562c98bd4ff2fe
#
_entry.id   3e03d10b75c9e08a0c562c98bd4ff2fe
#
_cell.length_a   1.000
_cell.length_b   1.000
_cell.length_c   1.000
_cell.angle_alpha   90.00
_cell.angle_beta   90.00
_cell.angle_gamma   90.00
#
_symmetry.space_group_name_H-M   'P 1'
#
loop_
_entity.id
_entity.type
_entity.pdbx_description
1 polymer ?
#
loop_
_entity_poly.entity_id
_entity_poly.type
_entity_poly.pdbx_seq_one_letter_code
_entity_poly.pdbx_strand_id
1 'polypeptide(L)'
;DLVAAADTLPAVVAELESMAHGTAHGDACTRNLLVAADRPDLTLIDFGFWGPQPYGFDLGQLLLGEVQLGERPAAALPDDEHACLAAYVDGLRVEGCDVDIAAVERSLALVMLLFGALPSLPFELLDAPPTPAAIETARQRAAAARFVLDLVAATDRRERS
;
A
#
# COMPACT_ATOMS: atom_id res chain seq x y z
N ASP A 1 14.69 -9.46 0.11
CA ASP A 1 15.52 -8.77 1.11
C ASP A 1 15.37 -7.25 0.90
N LEU A 2 15.00 -6.51 1.97
CA LEU A 2 14.74 -5.05 1.91
C LEU A 2 15.98 -4.25 1.50
N VAL A 3 17.18 -4.70 1.85
CA VAL A 3 18.43 -4.03 1.44
C VAL A 3 18.59 -4.08 -0.08
N ALA A 4 18.42 -5.28 -0.66
CA ALA A 4 18.47 -5.42 -2.12
C ALA A 4 17.34 -4.64 -2.82
N ALA A 5 16.16 -4.57 -2.21
CA ALA A 5 15.05 -3.75 -2.74
C ALA A 5 15.39 -2.25 -2.71
N ALA A 6 16.10 -1.77 -1.68
CA ALA A 6 16.53 -0.37 -1.61
C ALA A 6 17.46 0.01 -2.77
N ASP A 7 18.31 -0.91 -3.24
CA ASP A 7 19.19 -0.68 -4.38
C ASP A 7 18.41 -0.49 -5.71
N THR A 8 17.15 -0.96 -5.77
CA THR A 8 16.30 -0.84 -6.96
C THR A 8 15.44 0.42 -6.97
N LEU A 9 15.45 1.25 -5.92
CA LEU A 9 14.58 2.42 -5.76
C LEU A 9 14.54 3.35 -6.99
N PRO A 10 15.66 3.73 -7.63
CA PRO A 10 15.61 4.60 -8.80
C PRO A 10 14.80 3.97 -9.96
N ALA A 11 14.91 2.65 -10.15
CA ALA A 11 14.15 1.94 -11.18
C ALA A 11 12.67 1.84 -10.83
N VAL A 12 12.35 1.59 -9.57
CA VAL A 12 10.96 1.54 -9.06
C VAL A 12 10.26 2.89 -9.26
N VAL A 13 10.92 3.99 -8.93
CA VAL A 13 10.37 5.35 -9.13
C VAL A 13 10.15 5.62 -10.62
N ALA A 14 11.13 5.33 -11.47
CA ALA A 14 11.01 5.53 -12.92
C ALA A 14 9.88 4.67 -13.52
N GLU A 15 9.68 3.45 -13.04
CA GLU A 15 8.58 2.59 -13.45
C GLU A 15 7.23 3.19 -13.06
N LEU A 16 7.06 3.61 -11.80
CA LEU A 16 5.83 4.27 -11.32
C LEU A 16 5.51 5.56 -12.11
N GLU A 17 6.53 6.37 -12.43
CA GLU A 17 6.36 7.59 -13.24
C GLU A 17 5.89 7.28 -14.67
N SER A 18 6.19 6.10 -15.20
CA SER A 18 5.79 5.67 -16.55
C SER A 18 4.39 5.07 -16.62
N MET A 19 3.78 4.71 -15.48
CA MET A 19 2.47 4.08 -15.41
C MET A 19 1.34 5.08 -15.67
N ALA A 20 0.11 4.57 -15.89
CA ALA A 20 -1.07 5.41 -16.00
C ALA A 20 -1.40 6.06 -14.65
N HIS A 21 -1.67 7.36 -14.68
CA HIS A 21 -1.98 8.18 -13.50
C HIS A 21 -3.44 8.60 -13.47
N GLY A 22 -3.96 8.71 -12.28
CA GLY A 22 -5.24 9.35 -11.95
C GLY A 22 -5.06 10.34 -10.82
N THR A 23 -6.17 10.97 -10.40
CA THR A 23 -6.15 11.79 -9.20
C THR A 23 -6.30 10.91 -7.98
N ALA A 24 -5.33 10.98 -7.07
CA ALA A 24 -5.36 10.28 -5.80
C ALA A 24 -5.57 11.24 -4.63
N HIS A 25 -6.08 10.74 -3.52
CA HIS A 25 -6.16 11.46 -2.26
C HIS A 25 -4.76 11.73 -1.69
N GLY A 26 -3.84 10.78 -1.86
CA GLY A 26 -2.43 10.88 -1.46
C GLY A 26 -2.15 10.49 0.00
N ASP A 27 -3.20 10.41 0.84
CA ASP A 27 -3.14 9.92 2.23
C ASP A 27 -4.47 9.24 2.62
N ALA A 28 -4.87 8.23 1.87
CA ALA A 28 -6.14 7.52 2.07
C ALA A 28 -6.05 6.47 3.21
N CYS A 29 -5.47 6.85 4.35
CA CYS A 29 -5.50 6.01 5.55
C CYS A 29 -6.92 5.94 6.13
N THR A 30 -7.21 4.92 6.92
CA THR A 30 -8.56 4.69 7.50
C THR A 30 -9.05 5.86 8.36
N ARG A 31 -8.14 6.65 8.95
CA ARG A 31 -8.48 7.84 9.74
C ARG A 31 -8.99 9.00 8.91
N ASN A 32 -8.68 9.03 7.60
CA ASN A 32 -9.14 10.02 6.65
C ASN A 32 -10.39 9.57 5.88
N LEU A 33 -10.93 8.39 6.20
CA LEU A 33 -12.10 7.77 5.61
C LEU A 33 -13.22 7.67 6.66
N LEU A 34 -14.15 8.62 6.67
CA LEU A 34 -15.22 8.67 7.65
C LEU A 34 -16.47 7.97 7.10
N VAL A 35 -16.95 6.97 7.83
CA VAL A 35 -18.20 6.24 7.51
C VAL A 35 -19.30 6.75 8.43
N ALA A 36 -20.42 7.21 7.85
CA ALA A 36 -21.60 7.57 8.64
C ALA A 36 -22.30 6.31 9.15
N ALA A 37 -22.71 6.31 10.43
CA ALA A 37 -23.32 5.12 11.06
C ALA A 37 -24.68 4.71 10.45
N ASP A 38 -25.35 5.63 9.78
CA ASP A 38 -26.72 5.49 9.26
C ASP A 38 -26.79 5.47 7.72
N ARG A 39 -25.66 5.63 7.03
CA ARG A 39 -25.56 5.68 5.56
C ARG A 39 -24.33 4.96 5.07
N PRO A 40 -24.37 4.36 3.87
CA PRO A 40 -23.23 3.70 3.28
C PRO A 40 -22.19 4.69 2.69
N ASP A 41 -22.42 5.99 2.89
CA ASP A 41 -21.58 7.02 2.30
C ASP A 41 -20.22 7.12 3.01
N LEU A 42 -19.17 7.23 2.21
CA LEU A 42 -17.83 7.48 2.66
C LEU A 42 -17.48 8.96 2.47
N THR A 43 -17.00 9.60 3.53
CA THR A 43 -16.49 10.98 3.47
C THR A 43 -14.97 10.97 3.58
N LEU A 44 -14.32 11.52 2.57
CA LEU A 44 -12.86 11.74 2.57
C LEU A 44 -12.56 13.10 3.20
N ILE A 45 -11.52 13.16 4.03
CA ILE A 45 -11.01 14.39 4.65
C ILE A 45 -9.49 14.44 4.49
N ASP A 46 -8.89 15.60 4.72
CA ASP A 46 -7.44 15.83 4.69
C ASP A 46 -6.78 15.61 3.32
N PHE A 47 -7.16 16.43 2.36
CA PHE A 47 -6.65 16.41 0.98
C PHE A 47 -5.28 17.10 0.81
N GLY A 48 -4.46 17.14 1.83
CA GLY A 48 -3.16 17.82 1.81
C GLY A 48 -2.16 17.29 0.76
N PHE A 49 -2.30 16.04 0.35
CA PHE A 49 -1.44 15.36 -0.62
C PHE A 49 -2.15 15.05 -1.95
N TRP A 50 -3.33 15.64 -2.17
CA TRP A 50 -4.11 15.40 -3.38
C TRP A 50 -3.36 15.79 -4.64
N GLY A 51 -3.31 14.86 -5.61
CA GLY A 51 -2.63 15.10 -6.88
C GLY A 51 -2.59 13.90 -7.81
N PRO A 52 -1.93 14.05 -8.97
CA PRO A 52 -1.73 12.94 -9.90
C PRO A 52 -0.78 11.90 -9.29
N GLN A 53 -1.25 10.64 -9.24
CA GLN A 53 -0.51 9.50 -8.75
C GLN A 53 -0.82 8.28 -9.63
N PRO A 54 0.03 7.25 -9.66
CA PRO A 54 -0.27 6.00 -10.33
C PRO A 54 -1.57 5.36 -9.79
N TYR A 55 -2.36 4.73 -10.64
CA TYR A 55 -3.53 3.99 -10.18
C TYR A 55 -3.15 2.95 -9.12
N GLY A 56 -3.94 2.85 -8.06
CA GLY A 56 -3.66 1.97 -6.92
C GLY A 56 -2.86 2.63 -5.79
N PHE A 57 -2.38 3.88 -5.96
CA PHE A 57 -1.56 4.58 -4.95
C PHE A 57 -2.23 4.61 -3.57
N ASP A 58 -3.48 5.03 -3.50
CA ASP A 58 -4.21 5.17 -2.23
C ASP A 58 -4.45 3.84 -1.52
N LEU A 59 -4.53 2.72 -2.26
CA LEU A 59 -4.65 1.40 -1.66
C LEU A 59 -3.44 1.01 -0.81
N GLY A 60 -2.24 1.47 -1.18
CA GLY A 60 -1.02 1.18 -0.41
C GLY A 60 -1.11 1.70 1.01
N GLN A 61 -1.55 2.94 1.19
CA GLN A 61 -1.73 3.55 2.50
C GLN A 61 -2.90 2.90 3.27
N LEU A 62 -4.01 2.63 2.59
CA LEU A 62 -5.18 1.99 3.17
C LEU A 62 -4.83 0.62 3.77
N LEU A 63 -4.10 -0.20 3.03
CA LEU A 63 -3.77 -1.58 3.42
C LEU A 63 -2.69 -1.66 4.50
N LEU A 64 -1.66 -0.81 4.42
CA LEU A 64 -0.49 -0.91 5.29
C LEU A 64 -0.56 -0.02 6.53
N GLY A 65 -1.34 1.06 6.50
CA GLY A 65 -1.35 2.06 7.56
C GLY A 65 -1.64 1.47 8.94
N GLU A 66 -2.71 0.68 9.09
CA GLU A 66 -3.09 0.06 10.36
C GLU A 66 -2.11 -1.02 10.82
N VAL A 67 -1.51 -1.77 9.87
CA VAL A 67 -0.48 -2.77 10.21
C VAL A 67 0.78 -2.10 10.75
N GLN A 68 1.18 -0.98 10.15
CA GLN A 68 2.33 -0.20 10.61
C GLN A 68 2.14 0.38 12.00
N LEU A 69 0.89 0.73 12.34
CA LEU A 69 0.51 1.21 13.67
C LEU A 69 0.31 0.07 14.69
N GLY A 70 0.28 -1.19 14.26
CA GLY A 70 0.00 -2.35 15.11
C GLY A 70 -1.49 -2.51 15.43
N GLU A 71 -2.38 -1.84 14.70
CA GLU A 71 -3.83 -1.87 14.91
C GLU A 71 -4.50 -3.01 14.13
N ARG A 72 -3.82 -3.59 13.12
CA ARG A 72 -4.29 -4.71 12.30
C ARG A 72 -3.19 -5.77 12.11
N PRO A 73 -3.52 -7.07 12.14
CA PRO A 73 -2.53 -8.11 11.90
C PRO A 73 -2.13 -8.18 10.43
N ALA A 74 -0.82 -8.31 10.15
CA ALA A 74 -0.30 -8.46 8.79
C ALA A 74 -0.83 -9.71 8.07
N ALA A 75 -1.28 -10.72 8.81
CA ALA A 75 -1.88 -11.93 8.24
C ALA A 75 -3.18 -11.68 7.46
N ALA A 76 -3.84 -10.53 7.66
CA ALA A 76 -5.04 -10.15 6.92
C ALA A 76 -4.72 -9.56 5.52
N LEU A 77 -3.49 -9.10 5.29
CA LEU A 77 -3.09 -8.39 4.06
C LEU A 77 -3.41 -9.14 2.75
N PRO A 78 -3.22 -10.47 2.61
CA PRO A 78 -3.52 -11.14 1.35
C PRO A 78 -5.00 -11.06 0.95
N ASP A 79 -5.91 -11.26 1.91
CA ASP A 79 -7.35 -11.21 1.67
C ASP A 79 -7.81 -9.75 1.45
N ASP A 80 -7.30 -8.81 2.24
CA ASP A 80 -7.61 -7.40 2.13
C ASP A 80 -7.12 -6.81 0.80
N GLU A 81 -5.89 -7.13 0.39
CA GLU A 81 -5.32 -6.68 -0.87
C GLU A 81 -6.17 -7.16 -2.05
N HIS A 82 -6.48 -8.44 -2.10
CA HIS A 82 -7.29 -9.01 -3.16
C HIS A 82 -8.68 -8.35 -3.25
N ALA A 83 -9.37 -8.17 -2.11
CA ALA A 83 -10.68 -7.57 -2.06
C ALA A 83 -10.66 -6.07 -2.44
N CYS A 84 -9.70 -5.32 -1.91
CA CYS A 84 -9.57 -3.89 -2.18
C CYS A 84 -9.16 -3.61 -3.63
N LEU A 85 -8.21 -4.39 -4.19
CA LEU A 85 -7.80 -4.26 -5.57
C LEU A 85 -8.96 -4.51 -6.54
N ALA A 86 -9.74 -5.59 -6.31
CA ALA A 86 -10.90 -5.91 -7.14
C ALA A 86 -11.94 -4.78 -7.08
N ALA A 87 -12.30 -4.31 -5.89
CA ALA A 87 -13.26 -3.22 -5.71
C ALA A 87 -12.78 -1.90 -6.33
N TYR A 88 -11.49 -1.59 -6.22
CA TYR A 88 -10.89 -0.39 -6.80
C TYR A 88 -10.97 -0.40 -8.33
N VAL A 89 -10.59 -1.52 -8.95
CA VAL A 89 -10.64 -1.68 -10.41
C VAL A 89 -12.07 -1.64 -10.92
N ASP A 90 -13.02 -2.26 -10.20
CA ASP A 90 -14.44 -2.19 -10.55
C ASP A 90 -14.97 -0.75 -10.43
N GLY A 91 -14.57 0.00 -9.41
CA GLY A 91 -14.89 1.42 -9.27
C GLY A 91 -14.36 2.26 -10.44
N LEU A 92 -13.11 2.07 -10.84
CA LEU A 92 -12.52 2.75 -12.00
C LEU A 92 -13.32 2.47 -13.29
N ARG A 93 -13.73 1.21 -13.52
CA ARG A 93 -14.52 0.82 -14.69
C ARG A 93 -15.91 1.45 -14.70
N VAL A 94 -16.56 1.55 -13.52
CA VAL A 94 -17.86 2.23 -13.40
C VAL A 94 -17.75 3.70 -13.81
N GLU A 95 -16.63 4.35 -13.47
CA GLU A 95 -16.34 5.75 -13.85
C GLU A 95 -15.80 5.88 -15.29
N GLY A 96 -15.77 4.79 -16.06
CA GLY A 96 -15.36 4.80 -17.46
C GLY A 96 -13.84 4.75 -17.68
N CYS A 97 -13.07 4.43 -16.66
CA CYS A 97 -11.64 4.20 -16.77
C CYS A 97 -11.39 2.72 -17.12
N ASP A 98 -10.99 2.46 -18.37
CA ASP A 98 -10.57 1.12 -18.79
C ASP A 98 -9.12 0.87 -18.37
N VAL A 99 -8.93 0.11 -17.29
CA VAL A 99 -7.62 -0.19 -16.72
C VAL A 99 -7.36 -1.70 -16.70
N ASP A 100 -6.12 -2.07 -16.96
CA ASP A 100 -5.65 -3.43 -16.74
C ASP A 100 -5.40 -3.67 -15.25
N ILE A 101 -6.07 -4.66 -14.68
CA ILE A 101 -5.93 -5.03 -13.27
C ILE A 101 -4.48 -5.41 -12.94
N ALA A 102 -3.74 -6.06 -13.85
CA ALA A 102 -2.35 -6.44 -13.62
C ALA A 102 -1.44 -5.20 -13.49
N ALA A 103 -1.69 -4.17 -14.30
CA ALA A 103 -0.97 -2.90 -14.21
C ALA A 103 -1.27 -2.15 -12.90
N VAL A 104 -2.53 -2.17 -12.43
CA VAL A 104 -2.91 -1.58 -11.14
C VAL A 104 -2.30 -2.35 -9.98
N GLU A 105 -2.32 -3.70 -10.02
CA GLU A 105 -1.67 -4.56 -9.01
C GLU A 105 -0.15 -4.30 -8.96
N ARG A 106 0.48 -4.17 -10.12
CA ARG A 106 1.92 -3.83 -10.20
C ARG A 106 2.21 -2.48 -9.55
N SER A 107 1.47 -1.46 -9.90
CA SER A 107 1.59 -0.12 -9.30
C SER A 107 1.41 -0.18 -7.78
N LEU A 108 0.35 -0.84 -7.31
CA LEU A 108 0.10 -1.06 -5.88
C LEU A 108 1.29 -1.72 -5.19
N ALA A 109 1.83 -2.81 -5.76
CA ALA A 109 2.98 -3.51 -5.20
C ALA A 109 4.21 -2.59 -5.04
N LEU A 110 4.50 -1.77 -6.05
CA LEU A 110 5.63 -0.84 -6.02
C LEU A 110 5.40 0.33 -5.04
N VAL A 111 4.17 0.85 -4.96
CA VAL A 111 3.79 1.87 -3.97
C VAL A 111 3.92 1.32 -2.54
N MET A 112 3.42 0.10 -2.30
CA MET A 112 3.57 -0.57 -1.00
C MET A 112 5.05 -0.83 -0.66
N LEU A 113 5.91 -1.11 -1.64
CA LEU A 113 7.34 -1.23 -1.42
C LEU A 113 7.95 0.08 -0.92
N LEU A 114 7.67 1.20 -1.61
CA LEU A 114 8.24 2.51 -1.30
C LEU A 114 7.75 3.06 0.04
N PHE A 115 6.44 3.08 0.24
CA PHE A 115 5.79 3.76 1.36
C PHE A 115 5.41 2.85 2.52
N GLY A 116 5.53 1.53 2.34
CA GLY A 116 5.17 0.54 3.34
C GLY A 116 6.32 -0.35 3.79
N ALA A 117 6.91 -1.13 2.88
CA ALA A 117 7.92 -2.13 3.26
C ALA A 117 9.26 -1.50 3.66
N LEU A 118 9.75 -0.53 2.92
CA LEU A 118 11.03 0.14 3.24
C LEU A 118 10.96 0.96 4.54
N PRO A 119 9.91 1.77 4.80
CA PRO A 119 9.76 2.48 6.06
C PRO A 119 9.41 1.59 7.26
N SER A 120 9.13 0.30 7.06
CA SER A 120 8.75 -0.61 8.15
C SER A 120 9.89 -0.95 9.11
N LEU A 121 11.12 -0.54 8.82
CA LEU A 121 12.26 -0.73 9.70
C LEU A 121 12.03 0.01 11.03
N PRO A 122 12.11 -0.70 12.18
CA PRO A 122 11.75 -0.14 13.47
C PRO A 122 12.91 0.67 14.07
N PHE A 123 13.29 1.77 13.43
CA PHE A 123 14.40 2.64 13.88
C PHE A 123 14.19 3.16 15.30
N GLU A 124 12.94 3.35 15.72
CA GLU A 124 12.57 3.74 17.06
C GLU A 124 12.98 2.73 18.15
N LEU A 125 13.28 1.49 17.79
CA LEU A 125 13.75 0.47 18.73
C LEU A 125 15.27 0.51 18.97
N LEU A 126 16.01 1.32 18.21
CA LEU A 126 17.47 1.41 18.34
C LEU A 126 17.88 2.19 19.60
N ASP A 127 17.04 3.12 20.05
CA ASP A 127 17.37 4.08 21.11
C ASP A 127 16.90 3.67 22.52
N ALA A 128 16.07 2.62 22.63
CA ALA A 128 15.53 2.18 23.91
C ALA A 128 15.32 0.65 23.96
N PRO A 129 15.36 0.04 25.14
CA PRO A 129 14.99 -1.37 25.29
C PRO A 129 13.56 -1.61 24.79
N PRO A 130 13.34 -2.58 23.89
CA PRO A 130 12.04 -2.79 23.30
C PRO A 130 11.04 -3.34 24.34
N THR A 131 9.85 -2.76 24.36
CA THR A 131 8.71 -3.31 25.11
C THR A 131 8.10 -4.51 24.36
N PRO A 132 7.35 -5.42 25.02
CA PRO A 132 6.64 -6.50 24.34
C PRO A 132 5.72 -6.01 23.22
N ALA A 133 5.03 -4.88 23.41
CA ALA A 133 4.19 -4.27 22.38
C ALA A 133 5.02 -3.78 21.18
N ALA A 134 6.15 -3.12 21.41
CA ALA A 134 7.03 -2.65 20.34
C ALA A 134 7.62 -3.83 19.54
N ILE A 135 7.98 -4.93 20.22
CA ILE A 135 8.44 -6.16 19.55
C ILE A 135 7.34 -6.74 18.67
N GLU A 136 6.10 -6.77 19.17
CA GLU A 136 4.98 -7.28 18.38
C GLU A 136 4.70 -6.39 17.15
N THR A 137 4.68 -5.08 17.31
CA THR A 137 4.55 -4.16 16.18
C THR A 137 5.67 -4.37 15.15
N ALA A 138 6.91 -4.54 15.59
CA ALA A 138 8.03 -4.83 14.69
C ALA A 138 7.85 -6.16 13.93
N ARG A 139 7.29 -7.19 14.58
CA ARG A 139 6.97 -8.47 13.91
C ARG A 139 5.90 -8.30 12.85
N GLN A 140 4.84 -7.55 13.14
CA GLN A 140 3.76 -7.26 12.18
C GLN A 140 4.30 -6.48 10.99
N ARG A 141 5.13 -5.45 11.21
CA ARG A 141 5.80 -4.68 10.15
C ARG A 141 6.70 -5.58 9.29
N ALA A 142 7.48 -6.47 9.91
CA ALA A 142 8.33 -7.41 9.17
C ALA A 142 7.51 -8.41 8.34
N ALA A 143 6.37 -8.87 8.84
CA ALA A 143 5.47 -9.75 8.11
C ALA A 143 4.82 -9.00 6.93
N ALA A 144 4.38 -7.75 7.12
CA ALA A 144 3.87 -6.90 6.06
C ALA A 144 4.93 -6.63 4.97
N ALA A 145 6.17 -6.31 5.37
CA ALA A 145 7.26 -6.11 4.43
C ALA A 145 7.55 -7.37 3.58
N ARG A 146 7.47 -8.56 4.18
CA ARG A 146 7.61 -9.83 3.46
C ARG A 146 6.49 -10.01 2.45
N PHE A 147 5.23 -9.79 2.86
CA PHE A 147 4.09 -9.83 1.95
C PHE A 147 4.30 -8.92 0.74
N VAL A 148 4.74 -7.68 0.96
CA VAL A 148 5.00 -6.72 -0.14
C VAL A 148 6.10 -7.21 -1.06
N LEU A 149 7.21 -7.73 -0.52
CA LEU A 149 8.30 -8.27 -1.35
C LEU A 149 7.84 -9.47 -2.19
N ASP A 150 6.99 -10.33 -1.63
CA ASP A 150 6.42 -11.47 -2.35
C ASP A 150 5.45 -11.01 -3.45
N LEU A 151 4.66 -9.96 -3.19
CA LEU A 151 3.76 -9.34 -4.17
C LEU A 151 4.54 -8.71 -5.34
N VAL A 152 5.58 -7.92 -5.05
CA VAL A 152 6.48 -7.37 -6.09
C VAL A 152 7.08 -8.49 -6.94
N ALA A 153 7.62 -9.54 -6.31
CA ALA A 153 8.18 -10.67 -7.04
C ALA A 153 7.14 -11.45 -7.88
N ALA A 154 5.88 -11.46 -7.45
CA ALA A 154 4.79 -12.09 -8.20
C ALA A 154 4.43 -11.27 -9.45
N THR A 155 4.32 -9.95 -9.34
CA THR A 155 4.06 -9.05 -10.46
C THR A 155 5.21 -9.04 -11.47
N ASP A 156 6.47 -9.03 -11.02
CA ASP A 156 7.66 -9.16 -11.89
C ASP A 156 7.64 -10.41 -12.77
N ARG A 157 7.15 -11.53 -12.26
CA ARG A 157 7.07 -12.79 -13.03
C ARG A 157 6.00 -12.74 -14.10
N ARG A 158 4.88 -12.07 -13.85
CA ARG A 158 3.79 -11.94 -14.84
C ARG A 158 4.19 -11.08 -16.04
N GLU A 159 4.93 -10.00 -15.81
CA GLU A 159 5.42 -9.13 -16.90
C GLU A 159 6.41 -9.81 -17.84
N ARG A 160 7.12 -10.86 -17.36
CA ARG A 160 8.09 -11.61 -18.16
C ARG A 160 7.51 -12.81 -18.91
N SER A 161 6.25 -13.11 -18.70
CA SER A 161 5.54 -14.27 -19.29
C SER A 161 4.72 -13.89 -20.50
#